data_44d8e25d945cd528d9a0bf2bda7ff849
#
_entry.id   44d8e25d945cd528d9a0bf2bda7ff849
#
_cell.length_a   1.000
_cell.length_b   1.000
_cell.length_c   1.000
_cell.angle_alpha   90.00
_cell.angle_beta   90.00
_cell.angle_gamma   90.00
#
_symmetry.space_group_name_H-M   'P 1'
#
loop_
_entity.id
_entity.type
_entity.pdbx_description
1 polymer ?
#
loop_
_entity_poly.entity_id
_entity_poly.type
_entity_poly.pdbx_seq_one_letter_code
_entity_poly.pdbx_strand_id
1 'polypeptide(L)'
;MAEWTTAVTSIKPNEILIRGYAIEDIMENLSYAETVYLILKGELPTKEEGRVFQAVLVSSIDHGVTPPSALATLNATSTGAPLNAAVASGILAINAFHGGAIENTMKMLKSAAEYCGNTLDEAKVEEFVKMKFEQKFRFPGMGHRVHTEDPRSVKLAEICFKNLPEEKLFFIKLAKMIEANIFKVKGTKLPVNVDGMIGAVLLALEIPAELANGIFMISRVPGLMAHYVE
;
A
#
# COMPACT_ATOMS: atom_id res chain seq x y z
N MET A 1 -7.52 22.17 30.59
CA MET A 1 -7.74 21.24 29.48
C MET A 1 -6.43 21.18 28.71
N ALA A 2 -5.95 20.00 28.33
CA ALA A 2 -4.77 19.91 27.46
C ALA A 2 -5.13 20.55 26.12
N GLU A 3 -4.30 21.48 25.66
CA GLU A 3 -4.47 22.12 24.37
C GLU A 3 -4.01 21.14 23.26
N TRP A 4 -4.90 20.79 22.36
CA TRP A 4 -4.56 19.93 21.23
C TRP A 4 -3.78 20.74 20.19
N THR A 5 -2.55 20.31 19.88
CA THR A 5 -1.70 20.93 18.86
C THR A 5 -1.51 19.97 17.69
N THR A 6 -1.39 20.50 16.48
CA THR A 6 -1.15 19.72 15.26
C THR A 6 -0.16 20.45 14.34
N ALA A 7 0.71 19.67 13.69
CA ALA A 7 1.58 20.15 12.62
C ALA A 7 0.97 19.88 11.21
N VAL A 8 -0.24 19.32 11.15
CA VAL A 8 -0.86 18.97 9.87
C VAL A 8 -1.52 20.17 9.22
N THR A 9 -2.32 20.92 10.02
CA THR A 9 -3.10 22.05 9.49
C THR A 9 -3.06 23.21 10.46
N SER A 10 -2.88 24.42 9.93
CA SER A 10 -3.05 25.70 10.65
C SER A 10 -4.20 26.46 10.01
N ILE A 11 -5.08 27.00 10.86
CA ILE A 11 -6.26 27.78 10.43
C ILE A 11 -6.26 29.13 11.13
N LYS A 12 -6.38 30.20 10.35
CA LYS A 12 -6.65 31.57 10.79
C LYS A 12 -7.79 32.17 9.94
N PRO A 13 -8.36 33.30 10.29
CA PRO A 13 -9.33 33.97 9.45
C PRO A 13 -8.78 34.16 8.01
N ASN A 14 -9.47 33.60 7.03
CA ASN A 14 -9.12 33.63 5.60
C ASN A 14 -7.76 32.99 5.24
N GLU A 15 -7.22 32.11 6.07
CA GLU A 15 -5.97 31.38 5.83
C GLU A 15 -6.12 29.94 6.28
N ILE A 16 -5.84 28.98 5.39
CA ILE A 16 -5.72 27.57 5.71
C ILE A 16 -4.39 27.08 5.15
N LEU A 17 -3.52 26.61 6.04
CA LEU A 17 -2.24 26.01 5.65
C LEU A 17 -2.25 24.52 5.97
N ILE A 18 -1.90 23.69 4.98
CA ILE A 18 -1.68 22.24 5.13
C ILE A 18 -0.20 21.96 5.01
N ARG A 19 0.41 21.44 6.08
CA ARG A 19 1.87 21.22 6.14
C ARG A 19 2.68 22.46 5.80
N GLY A 20 2.13 23.67 6.04
CA GLY A 20 2.75 24.96 5.77
C GLY A 20 2.47 25.53 4.37
N TYR A 21 1.79 24.81 3.50
CA TYR A 21 1.39 25.29 2.17
C TYR A 21 -0.04 25.82 2.16
N ALA A 22 -0.30 26.92 1.47
CA ALA A 22 -1.63 27.47 1.33
C ALA A 22 -2.54 26.47 0.58
N ILE A 23 -3.79 26.32 1.08
CA ILE A 23 -4.73 25.35 0.46
C ILE A 23 -5.03 25.73 -0.99
N GLU A 24 -5.05 27.01 -1.33
CA GLU A 24 -5.27 27.53 -2.67
C GLU A 24 -4.15 27.08 -3.63
N ASP A 25 -2.89 27.14 -3.18
CA ASP A 25 -1.73 26.69 -3.97
C ASP A 25 -1.76 25.17 -4.16
N ILE A 26 -2.14 24.42 -3.12
CA ILE A 26 -2.33 22.97 -3.21
C ILE A 26 -3.41 22.64 -4.23
N MET A 27 -4.57 23.30 -4.18
CA MET A 27 -5.69 23.07 -5.11
C MET A 27 -5.32 23.35 -6.57
N GLU A 28 -4.46 24.34 -6.81
CA GLU A 28 -4.05 24.72 -8.16
C GLU A 28 -2.94 23.81 -8.72
N ASN A 29 -2.01 23.35 -7.87
CA ASN A 29 -0.74 22.79 -8.35
C ASN A 29 -0.54 21.30 -8.03
N LEU A 30 -1.32 20.70 -7.11
CA LEU A 30 -1.17 19.32 -6.71
C LEU A 30 -2.38 18.45 -7.11
N SER A 31 -2.11 17.23 -7.53
CA SER A 31 -3.13 16.19 -7.63
C SER A 31 -3.58 15.73 -6.23
N TYR A 32 -4.75 15.06 -6.16
CA TYR A 32 -5.23 14.45 -4.91
C TYR A 32 -4.20 13.47 -4.32
N ALA A 33 -3.55 12.66 -5.15
CA ALA A 33 -2.52 11.72 -4.68
C ALA A 33 -1.32 12.44 -4.06
N GLU A 34 -0.82 13.50 -4.68
CA GLU A 34 0.29 14.30 -4.14
C GLU A 34 -0.10 15.02 -2.85
N THR A 35 -1.35 15.48 -2.74
CA THR A 35 -1.87 16.07 -1.52
C THR A 35 -1.98 15.04 -0.38
N VAL A 36 -2.45 13.82 -0.66
CA VAL A 36 -2.46 12.72 0.31
C VAL A 36 -1.03 12.39 0.75
N TYR A 37 -0.07 12.32 -0.17
CA TYR A 37 1.34 12.09 0.13
C TYR A 37 1.88 13.18 1.07
N LEU A 38 1.66 14.47 0.73
CA LEU A 38 2.07 15.61 1.55
C LEU A 38 1.51 15.53 2.98
N ILE A 39 0.21 15.24 3.13
CA ILE A 39 -0.42 15.15 4.46
C ILE A 39 0.20 14.03 5.30
N LEU A 40 0.42 12.86 4.71
CA LEU A 40 0.89 11.67 5.43
C LEU A 40 2.40 11.72 5.72
N LYS A 41 3.21 12.16 4.75
CA LYS A 41 4.67 12.18 4.88
C LYS A 41 5.21 13.51 5.44
N GLY A 42 4.49 14.61 5.24
CA GLY A 42 4.88 15.94 5.70
C GLY A 42 5.74 16.74 4.74
N GLU A 43 6.05 16.18 3.58
CA GLU A 43 6.84 16.80 2.51
C GLU A 43 6.21 16.55 1.13
N LEU A 44 6.50 17.41 0.17
CA LEU A 44 6.04 17.25 -1.20
C LEU A 44 6.75 16.07 -1.89
N PRO A 45 6.03 15.24 -2.65
CA PRO A 45 6.69 14.25 -3.49
C PRO A 45 7.40 14.93 -4.68
N THR A 46 8.42 14.28 -5.23
CA THR A 46 8.84 14.59 -6.60
C THR A 46 7.73 14.21 -7.58
N LYS A 47 7.79 14.67 -8.82
CA LYS A 47 6.81 14.30 -9.87
C LYS A 47 6.77 12.79 -10.08
N GLU A 48 7.92 12.14 -10.03
CA GLU A 48 8.09 10.70 -10.19
C GLU A 48 7.48 9.93 -9.01
N GLU A 49 7.75 10.37 -7.79
CA GLU A 49 7.16 9.79 -6.56
C GLU A 49 5.65 9.98 -6.52
N GLY A 50 5.15 11.16 -6.86
CA GLY A 50 3.72 11.44 -6.96
C GLY A 50 3.02 10.50 -7.96
N ARG A 51 3.64 10.28 -9.13
CA ARG A 51 3.16 9.34 -10.14
C ARG A 51 3.11 7.89 -9.63
N VAL A 52 4.16 7.45 -8.94
CA VAL A 52 4.23 6.10 -8.34
C VAL A 52 3.20 5.96 -7.23
N PHE A 53 3.07 6.94 -6.35
CA PHE A 53 2.08 6.91 -5.27
C PHE A 53 0.64 6.93 -5.80
N GLN A 54 0.35 7.69 -6.86
CA GLN A 54 -0.94 7.63 -7.56
C GLN A 54 -1.22 6.21 -8.08
N ALA A 55 -0.22 5.54 -8.67
CA ALA A 55 -0.39 4.16 -9.14
C ALA A 55 -0.67 3.19 -7.98
N VAL A 56 -0.08 3.39 -6.80
CA VAL A 56 -0.43 2.65 -5.58
C VAL A 56 -1.91 2.81 -5.26
N LEU A 57 -2.42 4.05 -5.18
CA LEU A 57 -3.83 4.30 -4.86
C LEU A 57 -4.77 3.67 -5.89
N VAL A 58 -4.45 3.78 -7.18
CA VAL A 58 -5.28 3.21 -8.26
C VAL A 58 -5.27 1.68 -8.22
N SER A 59 -4.14 1.05 -7.87
CA SER A 59 -3.99 -0.42 -7.90
C SER A 59 -4.92 -1.17 -6.95
N SER A 60 -5.40 -0.53 -5.89
CA SER A 60 -6.29 -1.11 -4.88
C SER A 60 -7.66 -0.43 -4.76
N ILE A 61 -8.02 0.44 -5.73
CA ILE A 61 -9.23 1.25 -5.69
C ILE A 61 -10.50 0.40 -5.63
N ASP A 62 -10.53 -0.72 -6.33
CA ASP A 62 -11.61 -1.71 -6.28
C ASP A 62 -11.11 -3.12 -6.64
N HIS A 63 -11.92 -4.14 -6.32
CA HIS A 63 -11.69 -5.53 -6.72
C HIS A 63 -13.02 -6.32 -6.80
N GLY A 64 -14.08 -5.67 -7.24
CA GLY A 64 -15.43 -6.25 -7.35
C GLY A 64 -16.07 -6.55 -6.01
N VAL A 65 -17.12 -7.37 -6.04
CA VAL A 65 -18.01 -7.61 -4.89
C VAL A 65 -17.53 -8.71 -3.93
N THR A 66 -16.44 -9.39 -4.21
CA THR A 66 -15.98 -10.55 -3.42
C THR A 66 -15.10 -10.21 -2.21
N PRO A 67 -14.37 -9.07 -2.15
CA PRO A 67 -13.58 -8.72 -0.99
C PRO A 67 -14.42 -8.46 0.26
N PRO A 68 -13.92 -8.78 1.47
CA PRO A 68 -14.65 -8.56 2.73
C PRO A 68 -15.17 -7.13 2.90
N SER A 69 -14.41 -6.11 2.49
CA SER A 69 -14.85 -4.71 2.56
C SER A 69 -16.05 -4.42 1.66
N ALA A 70 -16.06 -4.90 0.42
CA ALA A 70 -17.20 -4.74 -0.49
C ALA A 70 -18.43 -5.51 0.04
N LEU A 71 -18.25 -6.76 0.49
CA LEU A 71 -19.33 -7.55 1.09
C LEU A 71 -19.94 -6.87 2.31
N ALA A 72 -19.13 -6.31 3.21
CA ALA A 72 -19.63 -5.60 4.39
C ALA A 72 -20.43 -4.36 4.00
N THR A 73 -19.93 -3.57 3.04
CA THR A 73 -20.66 -2.40 2.51
C THR A 73 -21.99 -2.83 1.88
N LEU A 74 -22.00 -3.82 1.01
CA LEU A 74 -23.21 -4.30 0.33
C LEU A 74 -24.25 -4.86 1.32
N ASN A 75 -23.80 -5.63 2.32
CA ASN A 75 -24.69 -6.14 3.37
C ASN A 75 -25.34 -5.00 4.17
N ALA A 76 -24.58 -3.98 4.56
CA ALA A 76 -25.15 -2.81 5.23
C ALA A 76 -26.13 -2.04 4.32
N THR A 77 -25.78 -1.87 3.05
CA THR A 77 -26.63 -1.22 2.05
C THR A 77 -27.95 -1.96 1.89
N SER A 78 -27.93 -3.29 1.78
CA SER A 78 -29.13 -4.12 1.59
C SER A 78 -30.12 -4.04 2.73
N THR A 79 -29.70 -3.59 3.91
CA THR A 79 -30.54 -3.37 5.10
C THR A 79 -30.97 -1.91 5.28
N GLY A 80 -30.68 -1.03 4.30
CA GLY A 80 -31.09 0.38 4.32
C GLY A 80 -30.12 1.30 5.09
N ALA A 81 -28.88 0.90 5.34
CA ALA A 81 -27.89 1.79 5.95
C ALA A 81 -27.61 3.01 5.04
N PRO A 82 -27.46 4.23 5.59
CA PRO A 82 -27.02 5.37 4.82
C PRO A 82 -25.57 5.21 4.36
N LEU A 83 -25.16 5.93 3.32
CA LEU A 83 -23.85 5.83 2.66
C LEU A 83 -22.67 5.79 3.65
N ASN A 84 -22.63 6.72 4.60
CA ASN A 84 -21.55 6.81 5.58
C ASN A 84 -21.47 5.56 6.45
N ALA A 85 -22.58 4.99 6.89
CA ALA A 85 -22.61 3.79 7.71
C ALA A 85 -22.22 2.53 6.88
N ALA A 86 -22.72 2.41 5.65
CA ALA A 86 -22.39 1.32 4.76
C ALA A 86 -20.87 1.33 4.40
N VAL A 87 -20.31 2.47 4.02
CA VAL A 87 -18.87 2.62 3.74
C VAL A 87 -18.02 2.38 4.99
N ALA A 88 -18.46 2.90 6.14
CA ALA A 88 -17.76 2.64 7.42
C ALA A 88 -17.69 1.14 7.74
N SER A 89 -18.77 0.38 7.50
CA SER A 89 -18.77 -1.08 7.70
C SER A 89 -17.74 -1.77 6.81
N GLY A 90 -17.59 -1.31 5.56
CA GLY A 90 -16.57 -1.79 4.63
C GLY A 90 -15.15 -1.49 5.11
N ILE A 91 -14.91 -0.28 5.62
CA ILE A 91 -13.60 0.11 6.17
C ILE A 91 -13.27 -0.73 7.41
N LEU A 92 -14.23 -0.96 8.31
CA LEU A 92 -14.04 -1.80 9.50
C LEU A 92 -13.75 -3.27 9.17
N ALA A 93 -14.09 -3.74 7.98
CA ALA A 93 -13.73 -5.07 7.49
C ALA A 93 -12.30 -5.16 6.92
N ILE A 94 -11.57 -4.05 6.81
CA ILE A 94 -10.16 -4.02 6.39
C ILE A 94 -9.28 -4.26 7.61
N ASN A 95 -8.78 -5.51 7.74
CA ASN A 95 -8.06 -6.02 8.90
C ASN A 95 -6.90 -6.93 8.49
N ALA A 96 -6.33 -7.68 9.43
CA ALA A 96 -5.14 -8.51 9.26
C ALA A 96 -5.19 -9.45 8.02
N PHE A 97 -6.38 -9.94 7.63
CA PHE A 97 -6.56 -10.86 6.49
C PHE A 97 -7.15 -10.18 5.24
N HIS A 98 -7.35 -8.86 5.29
CA HIS A 98 -7.83 -8.07 4.16
C HIS A 98 -7.26 -6.65 4.26
N GLY A 99 -6.31 -6.32 3.40
CA GLY A 99 -5.55 -5.07 3.42
C GLY A 99 -4.36 -5.07 4.41
N GLY A 100 -4.39 -5.86 5.49
CA GLY A 100 -3.30 -5.95 6.47
C GLY A 100 -2.03 -6.64 5.98
N ALA A 101 -2.07 -7.29 4.82
CA ALA A 101 -0.90 -7.93 4.23
C ALA A 101 0.18 -6.92 3.82
N ILE A 102 -0.16 -5.66 3.53
CA ILE A 102 0.78 -4.63 3.08
C ILE A 102 1.78 -4.29 4.20
N GLU A 103 1.30 -3.95 5.39
CA GLU A 103 2.16 -3.67 6.54
C GLU A 103 3.05 -4.86 6.90
N ASN A 104 2.47 -6.07 6.91
CA ASN A 104 3.22 -7.29 7.19
C ASN A 104 4.29 -7.58 6.12
N THR A 105 4.01 -7.28 4.84
CA THR A 105 5.01 -7.34 3.76
C THR A 105 6.14 -6.36 4.01
N MET A 106 5.85 -5.12 4.38
CA MET A 106 6.87 -4.11 4.68
C MET A 106 7.78 -4.58 5.83
N LYS A 107 7.22 -5.13 6.90
CA LYS A 107 7.99 -5.70 8.02
C LYS A 107 8.85 -6.87 7.58
N MET A 108 8.31 -7.78 6.76
CA MET A 108 9.04 -8.92 6.21
C MET A 108 10.20 -8.49 5.31
N LEU A 109 9.96 -7.53 4.40
CA LEU A 109 11.00 -7.00 3.51
C LEU A 109 12.12 -6.28 4.27
N LYS A 110 11.79 -5.51 5.31
CA LYS A 110 12.81 -4.92 6.21
C LYS A 110 13.64 -6.00 6.91
N SER A 111 12.99 -7.02 7.46
CA SER A 111 13.70 -8.16 8.10
C SER A 111 14.59 -8.91 7.10
N ALA A 112 14.14 -9.08 5.85
CA ALA A 112 14.97 -9.69 4.80
C ALA A 112 16.17 -8.80 4.44
N ALA A 113 15.95 -7.49 4.30
CA ALA A 113 17.02 -6.53 4.02
C ALA A 113 18.10 -6.55 5.12
N GLU A 114 17.70 -6.49 6.39
CA GLU A 114 18.60 -6.58 7.54
C GLU A 114 19.39 -7.90 7.54
N TYR A 115 18.73 -9.04 7.33
CA TYR A 115 19.37 -10.35 7.24
C TYR A 115 20.40 -10.41 6.12
N CYS A 116 20.10 -9.82 4.96
CA CYS A 116 21.01 -9.77 3.82
C CYS A 116 22.10 -8.68 3.95
N GLY A 117 22.12 -7.90 5.04
CA GLY A 117 23.04 -6.78 5.22
C GLY A 117 22.78 -5.63 4.26
N ASN A 118 21.51 -5.38 3.93
CA ASN A 118 21.04 -4.38 2.99
C ASN A 118 21.64 -4.52 1.58
N THR A 119 21.88 -5.76 1.15
CA THR A 119 22.37 -6.09 -0.19
C THR A 119 21.40 -7.02 -0.92
N LEU A 120 21.44 -7.00 -2.25
CA LEU A 120 20.70 -7.94 -3.10
C LEU A 120 21.56 -9.18 -3.39
N ASP A 121 22.03 -9.85 -2.32
CA ASP A 121 22.79 -11.09 -2.40
C ASP A 121 21.87 -12.30 -2.54
N GLU A 122 21.89 -12.93 -3.70
CA GLU A 122 21.03 -14.06 -4.06
C GLU A 122 21.17 -15.24 -3.06
N ALA A 123 22.38 -15.54 -2.61
CA ALA A 123 22.62 -16.65 -1.68
C ALA A 123 22.02 -16.38 -0.30
N LYS A 124 22.14 -15.15 0.19
CA LYS A 124 21.55 -14.74 1.46
C LYS A 124 20.02 -14.67 1.41
N VAL A 125 19.45 -14.22 0.28
CA VAL A 125 17.99 -14.23 0.07
C VAL A 125 17.47 -15.67 0.05
N GLU A 126 18.16 -16.59 -0.61
CA GLU A 126 17.82 -18.03 -0.59
C GLU A 126 17.86 -18.61 0.82
N GLU A 127 18.89 -18.29 1.59
CA GLU A 127 19.05 -18.72 2.97
C GLU A 127 17.93 -18.15 3.87
N PHE A 128 17.62 -16.86 3.73
CA PHE A 128 16.48 -16.24 4.42
C PHE A 128 15.17 -16.96 4.13
N VAL A 129 14.89 -17.25 2.86
CA VAL A 129 13.68 -17.96 2.45
C VAL A 129 13.63 -19.37 3.05
N LYS A 130 14.74 -20.14 3.03
CA LYS A 130 14.83 -21.47 3.65
C LYS A 130 14.54 -21.41 5.15
N MET A 131 15.21 -20.52 5.87
CA MET A 131 15.01 -20.30 7.31
C MET A 131 13.55 -19.98 7.64
N LYS A 132 12.90 -19.10 6.84
CA LYS A 132 11.50 -18.74 7.05
C LYS A 132 10.56 -19.93 6.81
N PHE A 133 10.84 -20.81 5.85
CA PHE A 133 10.06 -22.03 5.64
C PHE A 133 10.22 -23.04 6.79
N GLU A 134 11.41 -23.20 7.35
CA GLU A 134 11.64 -24.03 8.54
C GLU A 134 10.83 -23.55 9.75
N GLN A 135 10.68 -22.22 9.89
CA GLN A 135 9.84 -21.57 10.89
C GLN A 135 8.33 -21.64 10.57
N LYS A 136 7.92 -22.29 9.48
CA LYS A 136 6.53 -22.33 8.99
C LYS A 136 5.95 -20.94 8.75
N PHE A 137 6.81 -19.97 8.42
CA PHE A 137 6.41 -18.60 8.16
C PHE A 137 5.60 -18.52 6.85
N ARG A 138 4.49 -17.79 6.89
CA ARG A 138 3.70 -17.46 5.70
C ARG A 138 4.17 -16.13 5.15
N PHE A 139 4.67 -16.12 3.92
CA PHE A 139 5.13 -14.90 3.26
C PHE A 139 3.95 -13.99 2.94
N PRO A 140 3.79 -12.83 3.65
CA PRO A 140 2.72 -11.90 3.34
C PRO A 140 2.98 -11.25 1.99
N GLY A 141 1.91 -10.89 1.27
CA GLY A 141 2.03 -10.28 -0.05
C GLY A 141 2.49 -11.23 -1.16
N MET A 142 2.57 -12.55 -0.87
CA MET A 142 2.94 -13.59 -1.84
C MET A 142 1.77 -14.54 -2.08
N GLY A 143 1.57 -14.91 -3.36
CA GLY A 143 0.48 -15.78 -3.79
C GLY A 143 -0.85 -15.06 -4.04
N HIS A 144 -1.67 -15.62 -4.91
CA HIS A 144 -3.01 -15.13 -5.24
C HIS A 144 -3.97 -16.28 -5.46
N ARG A 145 -5.25 -16.12 -5.09
CA ARG A 145 -6.27 -17.19 -5.22
C ARG A 145 -6.66 -17.47 -6.68
N VAL A 146 -6.57 -16.44 -7.53
CA VAL A 146 -7.04 -16.49 -8.93
C VAL A 146 -5.87 -16.35 -9.90
N HIS A 147 -4.94 -15.43 -9.64
CA HIS A 147 -3.89 -15.07 -10.57
C HIS A 147 -2.61 -15.89 -10.35
N THR A 148 -2.04 -16.44 -11.42
CA THR A 148 -0.67 -16.98 -11.44
C THR A 148 0.37 -15.87 -11.53
N GLU A 149 -0.06 -14.68 -11.97
CA GLU A 149 0.66 -13.43 -11.99
C GLU A 149 -0.36 -12.30 -11.85
N ASP A 150 -0.23 -11.45 -10.81
CA ASP A 150 -1.16 -10.35 -10.57
C ASP A 150 -0.81 -9.17 -11.49
N PRO A 151 -1.68 -8.80 -12.45
CA PRO A 151 -1.37 -7.75 -13.43
C PRO A 151 -1.14 -6.39 -12.78
N ARG A 152 -1.72 -6.15 -11.60
CA ARG A 152 -1.54 -4.90 -10.83
C ARG A 152 -0.12 -4.83 -10.26
N SER A 153 0.37 -5.94 -9.71
CA SER A 153 1.73 -6.07 -9.17
C SER A 153 2.77 -5.85 -10.27
N VAL A 154 2.59 -6.50 -11.43
CA VAL A 154 3.47 -6.35 -12.59
C VAL A 154 3.52 -4.89 -13.04
N LYS A 155 2.33 -4.29 -13.27
CA LYS A 155 2.25 -2.91 -13.76
C LYS A 155 2.82 -1.91 -12.76
N LEU A 156 2.59 -2.10 -11.46
CA LEU A 156 3.13 -1.23 -10.42
C LEU A 156 4.67 -1.31 -10.39
N ALA A 157 5.26 -2.51 -10.51
CA ALA A 157 6.70 -2.67 -10.63
C ALA A 157 7.27 -1.95 -11.88
N GLU A 158 6.64 -2.10 -13.06
CA GLU A 158 7.03 -1.40 -14.29
C GLU A 158 7.03 0.12 -14.11
N ILE A 159 5.98 0.66 -13.45
CA ILE A 159 5.89 2.10 -13.18
C ILE A 159 7.04 2.54 -12.27
N CYS A 160 7.40 1.74 -11.25
CA CYS A 160 8.53 2.05 -10.39
C CYS A 160 9.86 2.03 -11.14
N PHE A 161 10.13 0.99 -11.93
CA PHE A 161 11.35 0.90 -12.73
C PHE A 161 11.50 2.03 -13.76
N LYS A 162 10.38 2.58 -14.23
CA LYS A 162 10.37 3.70 -15.18
C LYS A 162 10.61 5.07 -14.53
N ASN A 163 10.14 5.25 -13.29
CA ASN A 163 10.05 6.57 -12.68
C ASN A 163 11.00 6.77 -11.49
N LEU A 164 11.32 5.72 -10.73
CA LEU A 164 12.18 5.86 -9.56
C LEU A 164 13.67 5.68 -9.93
N PRO A 165 14.58 6.40 -9.28
CA PRO A 165 16.00 6.19 -9.42
C PRO A 165 16.43 4.84 -8.84
N GLU A 166 17.58 4.33 -9.29
CA GLU A 166 18.07 2.98 -8.98
C GLU A 166 18.15 2.70 -7.47
N GLU A 167 18.58 3.67 -6.70
CA GLU A 167 18.73 3.56 -5.24
C GLU A 167 17.40 3.33 -4.51
N LYS A 168 16.28 3.76 -5.07
CA LYS A 168 14.92 3.54 -4.52
C LYS A 168 14.31 2.20 -4.93
N LEU A 169 14.90 1.47 -5.87
CA LEU A 169 14.37 0.21 -6.38
C LEU A 169 14.71 -1.01 -5.52
N PHE A 170 15.48 -0.85 -4.45
CA PHE A 170 15.99 -1.95 -3.63
C PHE A 170 14.89 -2.90 -3.14
N PHE A 171 13.84 -2.41 -2.49
CA PHE A 171 12.77 -3.25 -1.94
C PHE A 171 11.92 -3.91 -3.01
N ILE A 172 11.75 -3.28 -4.17
CA ILE A 172 11.02 -3.84 -5.31
C ILE A 172 11.81 -5.04 -5.88
N LYS A 173 13.12 -4.89 -6.04
CA LYS A 173 14.02 -5.96 -6.47
C LYS A 173 14.09 -7.08 -5.44
N LEU A 174 14.20 -6.75 -4.16
CA LEU A 174 14.21 -7.73 -3.07
C LEU A 174 12.93 -8.57 -3.03
N ALA A 175 11.75 -7.95 -3.20
CA ALA A 175 10.47 -8.67 -3.27
C ALA A 175 10.46 -9.68 -4.42
N LYS A 176 10.95 -9.30 -5.60
CA LYS A 176 11.07 -10.20 -6.76
C LYS A 176 12.12 -11.30 -6.55
N MET A 177 13.22 -11.00 -5.88
CA MET A 177 14.21 -12.03 -5.52
C MET A 177 13.65 -13.03 -4.51
N ILE A 178 12.87 -12.60 -3.53
CA ILE A 178 12.18 -13.49 -2.59
C ILE A 178 11.19 -14.39 -3.36
N GLU A 179 10.40 -13.85 -4.28
CA GLU A 179 9.50 -14.63 -5.14
C GLU A 179 10.24 -15.75 -5.89
N ALA A 180 11.36 -15.42 -6.54
CA ALA A 180 12.17 -16.36 -7.28
C ALA A 180 12.75 -17.46 -6.37
N ASN A 181 13.23 -17.08 -5.18
CA ASN A 181 13.79 -18.03 -4.23
C ASN A 181 12.73 -18.90 -3.55
N ILE A 182 11.50 -18.41 -3.35
CA ILE A 182 10.38 -19.25 -2.91
C ILE A 182 10.14 -20.37 -3.92
N PHE A 183 10.11 -20.06 -5.23
CA PHE A 183 9.97 -21.06 -6.27
C PHE A 183 11.12 -22.06 -6.29
N LYS A 184 12.35 -21.56 -6.18
CA LYS A 184 13.57 -22.40 -6.15
C LYS A 184 13.58 -23.37 -4.96
N VAL A 185 13.16 -22.93 -3.77
CA VAL A 185 13.18 -23.74 -2.54
C VAL A 185 12.00 -24.70 -2.43
N LYS A 186 10.80 -24.28 -2.85
CA LYS A 186 9.55 -25.07 -2.68
C LYS A 186 9.01 -25.71 -3.95
N GLY A 187 9.48 -25.32 -5.12
CA GLY A 187 8.89 -25.75 -6.42
C GLY A 187 7.48 -25.19 -6.64
N THR A 188 6.96 -24.33 -5.77
CA THR A 188 5.63 -23.74 -5.89
C THR A 188 5.75 -22.27 -6.22
N LYS A 189 5.06 -21.82 -7.28
CA LYS A 189 5.03 -20.42 -7.66
C LYS A 189 4.09 -19.65 -6.71
N LEU A 190 4.65 -18.74 -5.92
CA LEU A 190 3.93 -17.78 -5.08
C LEU A 190 4.26 -16.37 -5.57
N PRO A 191 3.55 -15.84 -6.57
CA PRO A 191 3.88 -14.55 -7.15
C PRO A 191 3.67 -13.42 -6.14
N VAL A 192 4.47 -12.36 -6.27
CA VAL A 192 4.21 -11.10 -5.55
C VAL A 192 2.85 -10.59 -6.00
N ASN A 193 1.87 -10.54 -5.09
CA ASN A 193 0.56 -9.97 -5.38
C ASN A 193 0.55 -8.45 -5.20
N VAL A 194 -0.60 -7.81 -5.42
CA VAL A 194 -0.70 -6.35 -5.32
C VAL A 194 -0.32 -5.82 -3.92
N ASP A 195 -0.72 -6.49 -2.84
CA ASP A 195 -0.39 -6.07 -1.47
C ASP A 195 1.12 -6.14 -1.23
N GLY A 196 1.77 -7.21 -1.75
CA GLY A 196 3.21 -7.38 -1.70
C GLY A 196 3.97 -6.28 -2.44
N MET A 197 3.51 -5.94 -3.64
CA MET A 197 4.14 -4.89 -4.43
C MET A 197 3.88 -3.51 -3.83
N ILE A 198 2.66 -3.21 -3.35
CA ILE A 198 2.38 -1.97 -2.63
C ILE A 198 3.33 -1.83 -1.44
N GLY A 199 3.50 -2.87 -0.62
CA GLY A 199 4.44 -2.84 0.51
C GLY A 199 5.87 -2.51 0.11
N ALA A 200 6.38 -3.11 -0.98
CA ALA A 200 7.72 -2.81 -1.50
C ALA A 200 7.83 -1.35 -2.00
N VAL A 201 6.79 -0.84 -2.68
CA VAL A 201 6.76 0.54 -3.18
C VAL A 201 6.67 1.55 -2.04
N LEU A 202 5.85 1.31 -1.01
CA LEU A 202 5.77 2.20 0.14
C LEU A 202 7.12 2.30 0.89
N LEU A 203 7.88 1.20 0.96
CA LEU A 203 9.26 1.23 1.47
C LEU A 203 10.19 2.05 0.57
N ALA A 204 10.07 1.93 -0.75
CA ALA A 204 10.85 2.72 -1.71
C ALA A 204 10.54 4.23 -1.61
N LEU A 205 9.31 4.58 -1.24
CA LEU A 205 8.87 5.96 -0.97
C LEU A 205 9.12 6.39 0.49
N GLU A 206 9.75 5.55 1.30
CA GLU A 206 10.05 5.81 2.72
C GLU A 206 8.82 6.13 3.57
N ILE A 207 7.67 5.57 3.20
CA ILE A 207 6.42 5.72 3.96
C ILE A 207 6.46 4.78 5.16
N PRO A 208 6.10 5.24 6.37
CA PRO A 208 6.03 4.39 7.56
C PRO A 208 5.05 3.21 7.39
N ALA A 209 5.43 2.03 7.89
CA ALA A 209 4.63 0.81 7.74
C ALA A 209 3.25 0.91 8.40
N GLU A 210 3.15 1.70 9.45
CA GLU A 210 1.90 1.97 10.21
C GLU A 210 0.83 2.67 9.35
N LEU A 211 1.25 3.38 8.30
CA LEU A 211 0.34 4.06 7.37
C LEU A 211 -0.15 3.16 6.23
N ALA A 212 0.47 2.00 6.03
CA ALA A 212 0.22 1.14 4.86
C ALA A 212 -1.26 0.73 4.71
N ASN A 213 -1.87 0.28 5.81
CA ASN A 213 -3.28 -0.12 5.81
C ASN A 213 -4.21 1.09 5.63
N GLY A 214 -3.83 2.26 6.16
CA GLY A 214 -4.55 3.52 5.94
C GLY A 214 -4.52 3.94 4.48
N ILE A 215 -3.40 3.79 3.79
CA ILE A 215 -3.28 4.06 2.35
C ILE A 215 -4.20 3.13 1.54
N PHE A 216 -4.27 1.85 1.90
CA PHE A 216 -5.21 0.91 1.30
C PHE A 216 -6.67 1.36 1.54
N MET A 217 -7.02 1.82 2.75
CA MET A 217 -8.35 2.34 3.05
C MET A 217 -8.69 3.55 2.19
N ILE A 218 -7.80 4.54 2.11
CA ILE A 218 -7.97 5.74 1.25
C ILE A 218 -8.24 5.33 -0.20
N SER A 219 -7.48 4.38 -0.70
CA SER A 219 -7.65 3.85 -2.05
C SER A 219 -9.00 3.17 -2.26
N ARG A 220 -9.47 2.37 -1.30
CA ARG A 220 -10.66 1.52 -1.43
C ARG A 220 -11.99 2.25 -1.30
N VAL A 221 -12.05 3.38 -0.60
CA VAL A 221 -13.29 4.14 -0.36
C VAL A 221 -14.08 4.44 -1.63
N PRO A 222 -13.49 4.92 -2.75
CA PRO A 222 -14.27 5.18 -3.97
C PRO A 222 -14.97 3.93 -4.52
N GLY A 223 -14.31 2.76 -4.50
CA GLY A 223 -14.93 1.50 -4.90
C GLY A 223 -16.12 1.11 -4.02
N LEU A 224 -15.99 1.26 -2.69
CA LEU A 224 -17.10 0.99 -1.75
C LEU A 224 -18.30 1.93 -1.99
N MET A 225 -18.03 3.21 -2.28
CA MET A 225 -19.07 4.18 -2.62
C MET A 225 -19.78 3.82 -3.92
N ALA A 226 -19.03 3.38 -4.94
CA ALA A 226 -19.60 2.95 -6.21
C ALA A 226 -20.54 1.75 -6.03
N HIS A 227 -20.10 0.72 -5.29
CA HIS A 227 -20.93 -0.45 -4.98
C HIS A 227 -22.15 -0.12 -4.11
N TYR A 228 -22.08 0.91 -3.28
CA TYR A 228 -23.26 1.36 -2.51
C TYR A 228 -24.33 1.94 -3.42
N VAL A 229 -23.96 2.65 -4.49
CA VAL A 229 -24.91 3.34 -5.39
C VAL A 229 -25.51 2.40 -6.43
N GLU A 230 -24.78 1.36 -6.84
CA GLU A 230 -25.22 0.35 -7.81
C GLU A 230 -26.39 -0.51 -7.26
#